data_d08e0fee7751c73731605cb50dc3ce61
#
_entry.id   d08e0fee7751c73731605cb50dc3ce61
#
_cell.length_a   1.000
_cell.length_b   1.000
_cell.length_c   1.000
_cell.angle_alpha   90.00
_cell.angle_beta   90.00
_cell.angle_gamma   90.00
#
_symmetry.space_group_name_H-M   'P 1'
#
loop_
_entity.id
_entity.type
_entity.pdbx_description
1 polymer ?
#
loop_
_entity_poly.entity_id
_entity_poly.type
_entity_poly.pdbx_seq_one_letter_code
_entity_poly.pdbx_strand_id
1 'polypeptide(L)'
;MPKLNVTEEMFLSWLEDPVTEVIREALRRKRQELKDRWEDGTVLELSKDEQMLRNAAAIGQAQAYKFLQEMNFEQLKGEMSDD
;
A
#
# COMPACT_ATOMS: atom_id res chain seq x y z
N MET A 1 -22.55 -11.32 -4.86
CA MET A 1 -21.43 -10.39 -4.74
C MET A 1 -21.92 -8.99 -4.45
N PRO A 2 -21.32 -8.30 -3.50
CA PRO A 2 -21.73 -6.94 -3.23
C PRO A 2 -21.38 -6.03 -4.40
N LYS A 3 -22.30 -5.17 -4.75
CA LYS A 3 -22.04 -4.14 -5.75
C LYS A 3 -21.28 -3.00 -5.08
N LEU A 4 -20.49 -2.28 -5.86
CA LEU A 4 -19.85 -1.08 -5.38
C LEU A 4 -20.92 0.01 -5.17
N ASN A 5 -21.19 0.34 -3.91
CA ASN A 5 -22.17 1.35 -3.53
C ASN A 5 -21.54 2.70 -3.25
N VAL A 6 -20.34 2.92 -3.77
CA VAL A 6 -19.58 4.16 -3.58
C VAL A 6 -19.51 4.88 -4.91
N THR A 7 -19.92 6.14 -4.92
CA THR A 7 -19.80 6.99 -6.11
C THR A 7 -18.43 7.64 -6.16
N GLU A 8 -18.05 8.14 -7.33
CA GLU A 8 -16.82 8.90 -7.48
C GLU A 8 -16.79 10.11 -6.54
N GLU A 9 -17.94 10.79 -6.38
CA GLU A 9 -18.06 11.92 -5.47
C GLU A 9 -17.75 11.54 -4.03
N MET A 10 -18.29 10.40 -3.58
CA MET A 10 -18.01 9.90 -2.23
C MET A 10 -16.52 9.57 -2.06
N PHE A 11 -15.92 8.98 -3.08
CA PHE A 11 -14.50 8.64 -3.06
C PHE A 11 -13.65 9.89 -2.98
N LEU A 12 -13.95 10.91 -3.78
CA LEU A 12 -13.21 12.17 -3.77
C LEU A 12 -13.35 12.89 -2.44
N SER A 13 -14.56 12.85 -1.85
CA SER A 13 -14.80 13.40 -0.53
C SER A 13 -13.95 12.70 0.54
N TRP A 14 -13.83 11.38 0.44
CA TRP A 14 -12.99 10.59 1.34
C TRP A 14 -11.52 10.99 1.20
N LEU A 15 -11.04 11.24 -0.03
CA LEU A 15 -9.66 11.67 -0.25
C LEU A 15 -9.36 13.03 0.40
N GLU A 16 -10.36 13.89 0.50
CA GLU A 16 -10.22 15.21 1.11
C GLU A 16 -10.38 15.18 2.64
N ASP A 17 -10.81 14.06 3.19
CA ASP A 17 -10.99 13.89 4.63
C ASP A 17 -9.65 13.96 5.35
N PRO A 18 -9.53 14.75 6.43
CA PRO A 18 -8.27 14.85 7.18
C PRO A 18 -7.78 13.49 7.71
N VAL A 19 -8.69 12.60 8.10
CA VAL A 19 -8.30 11.26 8.56
C VAL A 19 -7.65 10.48 7.44
N THR A 20 -8.19 10.58 6.22
CA THR A 20 -7.62 9.92 5.05
C THR A 20 -6.21 10.43 4.76
N GLU A 21 -6.01 11.74 4.85
CA GLU A 21 -4.68 12.33 4.64
C GLU A 21 -3.67 11.79 5.64
N VAL A 22 -4.07 11.67 6.91
CA VAL A 22 -3.20 11.14 7.97
C VAL A 22 -2.89 9.67 7.71
N ILE A 23 -3.88 8.88 7.33
CA ILE A 23 -3.70 7.45 7.01
C ILE A 23 -2.73 7.29 5.84
N ARG A 24 -2.91 8.08 4.79
CA ARG A 24 -2.03 8.00 3.62
C ARG A 24 -0.61 8.42 3.95
N GLU A 25 -0.43 9.41 4.81
CA GLU A 25 0.89 9.79 5.29
C GLU A 25 1.53 8.68 6.13
N ALA A 26 0.75 8.02 6.98
CA ALA A 26 1.24 6.87 7.75
C ALA A 26 1.70 5.74 6.83
N LEU A 27 0.97 5.48 5.75
CA LEU A 27 1.36 4.47 4.75
C LEU A 27 2.66 4.85 4.06
N ARG A 28 2.82 6.13 3.74
CA ARG A 28 4.05 6.63 3.13
C ARG A 28 5.24 6.40 4.06
N ARG A 29 5.06 6.68 5.35
CA ARG A 29 6.10 6.46 6.35
C ARG A 29 6.45 4.98 6.51
N LYS A 30 5.45 4.10 6.44
CA LYS A 30 5.67 2.65 6.49
C LYS A 30 6.51 2.17 5.31
N ARG A 31 6.25 2.70 4.12
CA ARG A 31 7.06 2.39 2.94
C ARG A 31 8.49 2.87 3.12
N GLN A 32 8.66 4.06 3.69
CA GLN A 32 10.00 4.61 3.93
C GLN A 32 10.77 3.78 4.97
N GLU A 33 10.09 3.31 6.01
CA GLU A 33 10.71 2.43 7.01
C GLU A 33 11.22 1.13 6.38
N LEU A 34 10.44 0.54 5.49
CA LEU A 34 10.84 -0.68 4.79
C LEU A 34 12.09 -0.44 3.94
N LYS A 35 12.11 0.69 3.24
CA LYS A 35 13.25 1.09 2.42
C LYS A 35 14.49 1.32 3.28
N ASP A 36 14.35 2.01 4.40
CA ASP A 36 15.45 2.33 5.31
C ASP A 36 16.06 1.05 5.89
N ARG A 37 15.23 0.09 6.30
CA ARG A 37 15.71 -1.21 6.78
C ARG A 37 16.52 -1.92 5.73
N TRP A 38 16.11 -1.83 4.50
CA TRP A 38 16.81 -2.46 3.39
C TRP A 38 18.17 -1.80 3.16
N GLU A 39 18.21 -0.47 3.23
CA GLU A 39 19.45 0.30 3.07
C GLU A 39 20.42 0.11 4.23
N ASP A 40 19.93 -0.15 5.44
CA ASP A 40 20.74 -0.36 6.63
C ASP A 40 21.60 -1.63 6.57
N GLY A 41 21.35 -2.49 5.57
CA GLY A 41 22.11 -3.73 5.45
C GLY A 41 21.73 -4.80 6.47
N THR A 42 20.66 -4.60 7.24
CA THR A 42 20.18 -5.59 8.21
C THR A 42 19.92 -6.93 7.54
N VAL A 43 19.48 -6.90 6.30
CA VAL A 43 19.20 -8.08 5.49
C VAL A 43 20.48 -8.83 5.12
N LEU A 44 21.61 -8.13 5.06
CA LEU A 44 22.90 -8.72 4.67
C LEU A 44 23.46 -9.70 5.69
N GLU A 45 22.98 -9.67 6.92
CA GLU A 45 23.38 -10.60 7.98
C GLU A 45 22.66 -11.94 7.87
N LEU A 46 21.66 -12.06 7.00
CA LEU A 46 20.88 -13.25 6.82
C LEU A 46 21.50 -14.16 5.76
N SER A 47 21.12 -15.44 5.78
CA SER A 47 21.45 -16.35 4.69
C SER A 47 20.83 -15.86 3.39
N LYS A 48 21.35 -16.34 2.26
CA LYS A 48 20.85 -15.95 0.95
C LYS A 48 19.35 -16.25 0.79
N ASP A 49 18.91 -17.41 1.27
CA ASP A 49 17.49 -17.80 1.19
C ASP A 49 16.62 -16.92 2.07
N GLU A 50 17.10 -16.61 3.28
CA GLU A 50 16.38 -15.71 4.18
C GLU A 50 16.29 -14.30 3.61
N GLN A 51 17.35 -13.82 2.95
CA GLN A 51 17.34 -12.52 2.27
C GLN A 51 16.28 -12.48 1.18
N MET A 52 16.18 -13.54 0.36
CA MET A 52 15.19 -13.61 -0.71
C MET A 52 13.76 -13.58 -0.16
N LEU A 53 13.49 -14.35 0.90
CA LEU A 53 12.18 -14.38 1.52
C LEU A 53 11.79 -13.02 2.12
N ARG A 54 12.73 -12.39 2.81
CA ARG A 54 12.48 -11.08 3.43
C ARG A 54 12.30 -10.00 2.37
N ASN A 55 13.08 -10.04 1.29
CA ASN A 55 12.93 -9.09 0.19
C ASN A 55 11.57 -9.24 -0.48
N ALA A 56 11.13 -10.46 -0.73
CA ALA A 56 9.82 -10.70 -1.33
C ALA A 56 8.70 -10.17 -0.43
N ALA A 57 8.78 -10.42 0.87
CA ALA A 57 7.80 -9.92 1.83
C ALA A 57 7.79 -8.39 1.87
N ALA A 58 8.96 -7.76 1.92
CA ALA A 58 9.08 -6.31 1.95
C ALA A 58 8.53 -5.67 0.68
N ILE A 59 8.81 -6.25 -0.48
CA ILE A 59 8.29 -5.77 -1.76
C ILE A 59 6.76 -5.87 -1.77
N GLY A 60 6.21 -7.00 -1.32
CA GLY A 60 4.77 -7.20 -1.25
C GLY A 60 4.10 -6.18 -0.33
N GLN A 61 4.67 -5.93 0.84
CA GLN A 61 4.16 -4.93 1.78
C GLN A 61 4.22 -3.53 1.17
N ALA A 62 5.33 -3.19 0.54
CA ALA A 62 5.50 -1.88 -0.09
C ALA A 62 4.49 -1.66 -1.20
N GLN A 63 4.22 -2.69 -2.00
CA GLN A 63 3.23 -2.63 -3.08
C GLN A 63 1.81 -2.43 -2.53
N ALA A 64 1.47 -3.12 -1.44
CA ALA A 64 0.17 -2.97 -0.81
C ALA A 64 -0.01 -1.54 -0.25
N TYR A 65 0.99 -1.01 0.42
CA TYR A 65 0.94 0.36 0.94
C TYR A 65 0.84 1.38 -0.19
N LYS A 66 1.58 1.15 -1.27
CA LYS A 66 1.53 2.03 -2.45
C LYS A 66 0.14 2.03 -3.06
N PHE A 67 -0.48 0.86 -3.18
CA PHE A 67 -1.84 0.75 -3.73
C PHE A 67 -2.82 1.61 -2.92
N LEU A 68 -2.80 1.48 -1.59
CA LEU A 68 -3.68 2.26 -0.72
C LEU A 68 -3.36 3.75 -0.75
N GLN A 69 -2.08 4.09 -0.85
CA GLN A 69 -1.62 5.48 -0.86
C GLN A 69 -2.02 6.21 -2.14
N GLU A 70 -2.01 5.52 -3.28
CA GLU A 70 -2.17 6.11 -4.61
C GLU A 70 -3.46 5.69 -5.31
N MET A 71 -4.27 4.83 -4.70
CA MET A 71 -5.48 4.29 -5.30
C MET A 71 -6.42 5.40 -5.77
N ASN A 72 -6.89 5.30 -7.01
CA ASN A 72 -7.92 6.17 -7.55
C ASN A 72 -9.25 5.42 -7.66
N PHE A 73 -10.32 6.13 -8.03
CA PHE A 73 -11.65 5.54 -8.09
C PHE A 73 -11.76 4.43 -9.14
N GLU A 74 -11.09 4.59 -10.28
CA GLU A 74 -11.11 3.56 -11.32
C GLU A 74 -10.45 2.26 -10.85
N GLN A 75 -9.36 2.37 -10.09
CA GLN A 75 -8.72 1.20 -9.51
C GLN A 75 -9.63 0.51 -8.50
N LEU A 76 -10.31 1.28 -7.67
CA LEU A 76 -11.27 0.74 -6.70
C LEU A 76 -12.41 0.02 -7.42
N LYS A 77 -12.96 0.60 -8.46
CA LYS A 77 -14.00 -0.02 -9.26
C LYS A 77 -13.53 -1.34 -9.86
N GLY A 78 -12.30 -1.37 -10.37
CA GLY A 78 -11.72 -2.58 -10.93
C GLY A 78 -11.62 -3.70 -9.91
N GLU A 79 -11.19 -3.38 -8.69
CA GLU A 79 -11.10 -4.36 -7.62
C GLU A 79 -12.45 -4.92 -7.19
N MET A 80 -13.50 -4.11 -7.27
CA MET A 80 -14.85 -4.50 -6.87
C MET A 80 -15.68 -5.06 -8.01
N SER A 81 -15.10 -5.17 -9.19
CA SER A 81 -15.79 -5.75 -10.34
C SER A 81 -15.90 -7.26 -10.19
N ASP A 82 -17.05 -7.81 -10.63
CA ASP A 82 -17.31 -9.25 -10.62
C ASP A 82 -16.72 -9.96 -11.85
N ASP A 83 -16.20 -9.22 -12.79
CA ASP A 83 -15.66 -9.79 -14.06
C ASP A 83 -14.20 -10.14 -13.98
#